data_fc2b73416c07b3815b1078c05e03332f
#
_entry.id   fc2b73416c07b3815b1078c05e03332f
#
_cell.length_a   1.000
_cell.length_b   1.000
_cell.length_c   1.000
_cell.angle_alpha   90.00
_cell.angle_beta   90.00
_cell.angle_gamma   90.00
#
_symmetry.space_group_name_H-M   'P 1'
#
loop_
_entity.id
_entity.type
_entity.pdbx_description
1 polymer ?
#
loop_
_entity_poly.entity_id
_entity_poly.type
_entity_poly.pdbx_seq_one_letter_code
_entity_poly.pdbx_strand_id
1 'polypeptide(L)'
;MTIKEFALLAGVSVSTVSKIMNGKDASISARTREHVLKLAKEYNYVPYASAAAPTTRTLTMGVIFQNTGHGKRLVSSILKEAASLGYSVLLRESGDSADMELKNISAMAAAHTDGVIWEPVSSDSLFLGEKLDRAGIPYVVIGPYEGAFHLDFEKIGDTATGLLVKKRHASIACVAGDDSLAREFFQGYRKRLFDEKLPFRQELVFPDAGSLPVSGILNGLFTAAVFFSQAEALKFYETARNLQYEIPEDLSLLTLRDGSSGGDLPFLSSLAVPFDAFGSQAARLLVARIEKWERMPEFSPDFPLNAEATLSVPRDLQKKRVISIGSVNMDNYLAFDALPHSGRTVTSSDSATYPGGKCLNQAVGVARLGHHGSDIGRVGGDADSDSIYQAIRDCRIDSSGLRTPGQKRARPISLSRNGEPRSPSFRRQQPVCPGDITAERLFDGACCCLIQTEIPMEAVLTSASMAKRYGLMTVLKPSSCGPLPEELLKNIDVAVPNAEELSMICPGRGSIKEKAARLLSHGIKTVIVTLGAGGCWIFGKETACHVEAADFRSVDNTGAADAFISALVSYLLYGFSMEASCRIASCAAGFSITRQGVTPALVDKDTLEQYLEQNYPSLIKEADRKKDR
;
A
#
# COMPACT_ATOMS: atom_id res chain seq x y z
N MET A 1 -12.62 46.52 -42.74
CA MET A 1 -12.65 47.50 -43.86
C MET A 1 -14.02 47.44 -44.51
N THR A 2 -14.69 48.57 -44.67
CA THR A 2 -16.01 48.64 -45.33
C THR A 2 -15.89 48.55 -46.84
N ILE A 3 -16.98 48.24 -47.55
CA ILE A 3 -16.98 48.19 -49.03
C ILE A 3 -16.61 49.54 -49.64
N LYS A 4 -16.92 50.65 -48.96
CA LYS A 4 -16.56 52.02 -49.41
C LYS A 4 -15.05 52.24 -49.30
N GLU A 5 -14.45 51.87 -48.19
CA GLU A 5 -13.00 51.97 -47.95
C GLU A 5 -12.23 51.09 -48.94
N PHE A 6 -12.73 49.85 -49.18
CA PHE A 6 -12.10 48.93 -50.12
C PHE A 6 -12.23 49.40 -51.56
N ALA A 7 -13.39 49.97 -51.97
CA ALA A 7 -13.59 50.54 -53.30
C ALA A 7 -12.66 51.72 -53.56
N LEU A 8 -12.43 52.57 -52.54
CA LEU A 8 -11.49 53.69 -52.60
C LEU A 8 -10.05 53.17 -52.78
N LEU A 9 -9.65 52.14 -52.02
CA LEU A 9 -8.34 51.52 -52.11
C LEU A 9 -8.09 50.88 -53.47
N ALA A 10 -9.11 50.23 -54.04
CA ALA A 10 -9.05 49.57 -55.33
C ALA A 10 -9.24 50.55 -56.53
N GLY A 11 -9.50 51.82 -56.27
CA GLY A 11 -9.70 52.83 -57.30
C GLY A 11 -10.91 52.56 -58.20
N VAL A 12 -11.95 51.91 -57.67
CA VAL A 12 -13.16 51.55 -58.43
C VAL A 12 -14.44 51.91 -57.66
N SER A 13 -15.59 51.88 -58.34
CA SER A 13 -16.85 52.15 -57.64
C SER A 13 -17.26 51.02 -56.70
N VAL A 14 -18.02 51.33 -55.64
CA VAL A 14 -18.63 50.34 -54.74
C VAL A 14 -19.43 49.30 -55.49
N SER A 15 -20.14 49.69 -56.57
CA SER A 15 -20.90 48.81 -57.45
C SER A 15 -20.00 47.83 -58.21
N THR A 16 -18.81 48.28 -58.63
CA THR A 16 -17.81 47.44 -59.33
C THR A 16 -17.26 46.41 -58.39
N VAL A 17 -16.87 46.77 -57.16
CA VAL A 17 -16.44 45.82 -56.14
C VAL A 17 -17.53 44.80 -55.84
N SER A 18 -18.76 45.22 -55.62
CA SER A 18 -19.89 44.34 -55.35
C SER A 18 -20.16 43.36 -56.47
N LYS A 19 -20.09 43.80 -57.75
CA LYS A 19 -20.28 42.89 -58.91
C LYS A 19 -19.17 41.86 -59.01
N ILE A 20 -17.91 42.25 -58.84
CA ILE A 20 -16.74 41.31 -58.89
C ILE A 20 -16.81 40.30 -57.77
N MET A 21 -17.07 40.75 -56.57
CA MET A 21 -17.09 39.86 -55.37
C MET A 21 -18.30 38.89 -55.39
N ASN A 22 -19.38 39.24 -56.08
CA ASN A 22 -20.57 38.36 -56.25
C ASN A 22 -20.60 37.59 -57.58
N GLY A 23 -19.50 37.56 -58.36
CA GLY A 23 -19.41 36.83 -59.63
C GLY A 23 -20.33 37.35 -60.75
N LYS A 24 -20.85 38.58 -60.60
CA LYS A 24 -21.74 39.26 -61.61
C LYS A 24 -20.95 40.28 -62.44
N ASP A 25 -19.76 39.91 -62.87
CA ASP A 25 -18.73 40.78 -63.41
C ASP A 25 -18.52 40.67 -64.92
N ALA A 26 -19.47 40.06 -65.68
CA ALA A 26 -19.38 39.84 -67.08
C ALA A 26 -19.20 41.13 -67.96
N SER A 27 -19.57 42.30 -67.39
CA SER A 27 -19.40 43.62 -68.01
C SER A 27 -18.13 44.36 -67.56
N ILE A 28 -17.25 43.74 -66.75
CA ILE A 28 -16.05 44.38 -66.14
C ILE A 28 -14.81 43.82 -66.85
N SER A 29 -13.84 44.72 -67.16
CA SER A 29 -12.59 44.32 -67.82
C SER A 29 -11.82 43.28 -67.01
N ALA A 30 -11.18 42.34 -67.62
CA ALA A 30 -10.37 41.28 -67.01
C ALA A 30 -9.28 41.89 -66.11
N ARG A 31 -8.67 42.99 -66.52
CA ARG A 31 -7.62 43.71 -65.80
C ARG A 31 -8.15 44.32 -64.47
N THR A 32 -9.35 44.92 -64.51
CA THR A 32 -10.01 45.50 -63.31
C THR A 32 -10.43 44.41 -62.33
N ARG A 33 -10.94 43.29 -62.88
CA ARG A 33 -11.31 42.13 -62.08
C ARG A 33 -10.13 41.54 -61.35
N GLU A 34 -9.03 41.28 -62.05
CA GLU A 34 -7.80 40.73 -61.46
C GLU A 34 -7.21 41.65 -60.40
N HIS A 35 -7.19 42.94 -60.64
CA HIS A 35 -6.74 43.94 -59.71
C HIS A 35 -7.56 43.93 -58.41
N VAL A 36 -8.88 43.96 -58.50
CA VAL A 36 -9.77 43.94 -57.34
C VAL A 36 -9.66 42.62 -56.56
N LEU A 37 -9.58 41.48 -57.22
CA LEU A 37 -9.43 40.16 -56.59
C LEU A 37 -8.07 40.04 -55.91
N LYS A 38 -7.00 40.56 -56.51
CA LYS A 38 -5.67 40.59 -55.90
C LYS A 38 -5.65 41.42 -54.61
N LEU A 39 -6.20 42.64 -54.64
CA LEU A 39 -6.33 43.47 -53.47
C LEU A 39 -7.25 42.89 -52.40
N ALA A 40 -8.35 42.23 -52.81
CA ALA A 40 -9.24 41.55 -51.87
C ALA A 40 -8.52 40.43 -51.13
N LYS A 41 -7.64 39.71 -51.81
CA LYS A 41 -6.80 38.63 -51.22
C LYS A 41 -5.70 39.21 -50.34
N GLU A 42 -5.06 40.31 -50.76
CA GLU A 42 -3.98 40.97 -50.04
C GLU A 42 -4.46 41.61 -48.71
N TYR A 43 -5.66 42.21 -48.75
CA TYR A 43 -6.25 42.90 -47.57
C TYR A 43 -7.32 42.06 -46.86
N ASN A 44 -7.46 40.77 -47.19
CA ASN A 44 -8.47 39.87 -46.62
C ASN A 44 -9.89 40.48 -46.62
N TYR A 45 -10.23 41.17 -47.68
CA TYR A 45 -11.53 41.82 -47.79
C TYR A 45 -12.63 40.85 -48.18
N VAL A 46 -13.66 40.72 -47.33
CA VAL A 46 -14.91 39.99 -47.59
C VAL A 46 -16.07 40.97 -47.54
N PRO A 47 -16.95 40.99 -48.60
CA PRO A 47 -18.09 41.92 -48.61
C PRO A 47 -19.06 41.65 -47.47
N TYR A 48 -19.55 42.67 -46.82
CA TYR A 48 -20.52 42.58 -45.70
C TYR A 48 -21.87 41.93 -46.14
N ALA A 49 -22.21 41.94 -47.44
CA ALA A 49 -23.43 41.33 -47.98
C ALA A 49 -23.34 39.82 -48.20
N SER A 50 -22.14 39.23 -48.13
CA SER A 50 -21.98 37.76 -48.08
C SER A 50 -22.01 37.23 -46.65
N ALA A 51 -22.21 38.09 -45.69
CA ALA A 51 -22.43 37.75 -44.26
C ALA A 51 -23.92 37.51 -43.92
N ALA A 52 -24.80 37.28 -44.90
CA ALA A 52 -26.01 36.50 -44.67
C ALA A 52 -25.57 35.08 -44.28
N ALA A 53 -25.98 34.63 -43.09
CA ALA A 53 -25.66 33.30 -42.62
C ALA A 53 -25.76 32.27 -43.76
N PRO A 54 -24.72 31.49 -44.05
CA PRO A 54 -24.81 30.53 -45.11
C PRO A 54 -25.99 29.60 -44.81
N THR A 55 -26.92 29.49 -45.75
CA THR A 55 -28.07 28.56 -45.70
C THR A 55 -27.63 27.11 -45.78
N THR A 56 -26.35 26.86 -45.99
CA THR A 56 -25.68 25.55 -46.01
C THR A 56 -24.62 25.47 -44.94
N ARG A 57 -24.69 24.44 -44.09
CA ARG A 57 -23.66 24.10 -43.12
C ARG A 57 -22.31 23.88 -43.79
N THR A 58 -21.23 24.34 -43.18
CA THR A 58 -19.85 24.13 -43.67
C THR A 58 -19.30 22.78 -43.29
N LEU A 59 -19.97 22.05 -42.35
CA LEU A 59 -19.51 20.82 -41.73
C LEU A 59 -18.11 20.98 -41.15
N THR A 60 -17.84 22.18 -40.60
CA THR A 60 -16.56 22.52 -39.96
C THR A 60 -16.79 22.98 -38.54
N MET A 61 -16.19 22.31 -37.56
CA MET A 61 -16.15 22.78 -36.19
C MET A 61 -14.80 23.39 -35.86
N GLY A 62 -14.83 24.48 -35.07
CA GLY A 62 -13.65 25.09 -34.48
C GLY A 62 -13.30 24.39 -33.19
N VAL A 63 -12.00 24.28 -32.92
CA VAL A 63 -11.49 23.85 -31.60
C VAL A 63 -10.38 24.79 -31.19
N ILE A 64 -10.54 25.43 -30.04
CA ILE A 64 -9.56 26.37 -29.49
C ILE A 64 -9.11 25.84 -28.13
N PHE A 65 -7.83 25.51 -28.03
CA PHE A 65 -7.20 25.09 -26.78
C PHE A 65 -6.24 26.14 -26.26
N GLN A 66 -6.04 26.16 -24.94
CA GLN A 66 -4.99 26.92 -24.32
C GLN A 66 -3.62 26.31 -24.71
N ASN A 67 -3.44 25.00 -24.49
CA ASN A 67 -2.22 24.29 -24.84
C ASN A 67 -2.54 22.86 -25.32
N THR A 68 -2.16 22.53 -26.55
CA THR A 68 -2.39 21.21 -27.14
C THR A 68 -1.45 20.13 -26.60
N GLY A 69 -0.36 20.52 -25.94
CA GLY A 69 0.63 19.61 -25.38
C GLY A 69 0.10 18.72 -24.26
N HIS A 70 -0.74 19.25 -23.38
CA HIS A 70 -1.33 18.51 -22.27
C HIS A 70 -2.58 17.67 -22.67
N GLY A 71 -3.18 17.98 -23.81
CA GLY A 71 -4.45 17.39 -24.26
C GLY A 71 -4.36 16.49 -25.47
N LYS A 72 -3.23 15.85 -25.80
CA LYS A 72 -3.08 15.04 -27.03
C LYS A 72 -4.21 14.02 -27.25
N ARG A 73 -4.63 13.29 -26.20
CA ARG A 73 -5.74 12.34 -26.27
C ARG A 73 -7.08 13.05 -26.43
N LEU A 74 -7.29 14.14 -25.71
CA LEU A 74 -8.48 14.97 -25.81
C LEU A 74 -8.65 15.49 -27.25
N VAL A 75 -7.61 16.08 -27.83
CA VAL A 75 -7.60 16.54 -29.21
C VAL A 75 -7.87 15.38 -30.18
N SER A 76 -7.16 14.25 -30.01
CA SER A 76 -7.33 13.08 -30.88
C SER A 76 -8.76 12.52 -30.82
N SER A 77 -9.38 12.47 -29.64
CA SER A 77 -10.74 11.95 -29.48
C SER A 77 -11.79 12.92 -30.08
N ILE A 78 -11.62 14.22 -29.93
CA ILE A 78 -12.46 15.24 -30.58
C ILE A 78 -12.37 15.05 -32.11
N LEU A 79 -11.15 14.94 -32.67
CA LEU A 79 -10.95 14.75 -34.12
C LEU A 79 -11.63 13.48 -34.63
N LYS A 80 -11.48 12.36 -33.93
CA LYS A 80 -12.12 11.09 -34.30
C LYS A 80 -13.64 11.18 -34.26
N GLU A 81 -14.18 11.74 -33.19
CA GLU A 81 -15.64 11.85 -33.04
C GLU A 81 -16.22 12.84 -34.05
N ALA A 82 -15.58 13.99 -34.27
CA ALA A 82 -15.98 14.95 -35.29
C ALA A 82 -16.03 14.31 -36.69
N ALA A 83 -14.98 13.56 -37.05
CA ALA A 83 -14.93 12.85 -38.33
C ALA A 83 -16.05 11.80 -38.44
N SER A 84 -16.37 11.05 -37.37
CA SER A 84 -17.46 10.07 -37.33
C SER A 84 -18.84 10.72 -37.55
N LEU A 85 -18.98 11.97 -37.09
CA LEU A 85 -20.19 12.77 -37.24
C LEU A 85 -20.21 13.60 -38.54
N GLY A 86 -19.21 13.44 -39.43
CA GLY A 86 -19.12 14.09 -40.72
C GLY A 86 -18.58 15.51 -40.71
N TYR A 87 -17.94 15.92 -39.60
CA TYR A 87 -17.37 17.28 -39.45
C TYR A 87 -15.84 17.27 -39.63
N SER A 88 -15.34 18.29 -40.33
CA SER A 88 -13.93 18.67 -40.33
C SER A 88 -13.60 19.53 -39.12
N VAL A 89 -12.35 19.55 -38.64
CA VAL A 89 -11.94 20.32 -37.48
C VAL A 89 -10.89 21.36 -37.84
N LEU A 90 -11.14 22.61 -37.44
CA LEU A 90 -10.19 23.71 -37.48
C LEU A 90 -9.61 23.92 -36.07
N LEU A 91 -8.39 23.44 -35.85
CA LEU A 91 -7.70 23.52 -34.53
C LEU A 91 -6.87 24.80 -34.43
N ARG A 92 -6.97 25.49 -33.30
CA ARG A 92 -6.16 26.67 -32.92
C ARG A 92 -5.68 26.57 -31.49
N GLU A 93 -4.53 27.14 -31.22
CA GLU A 93 -3.92 27.23 -29.89
C GLU A 93 -3.77 28.69 -29.47
N SER A 94 -4.14 29.02 -28.24
CA SER A 94 -4.10 30.38 -27.70
C SER A 94 -2.89 30.64 -26.80
N GLY A 95 -2.22 29.60 -26.29
CA GLY A 95 -1.24 29.75 -25.24
C GLY A 95 -1.86 30.43 -24.01
N ASP A 96 -1.06 31.20 -23.29
CA ASP A 96 -1.50 31.98 -22.14
C ASP A 96 -1.91 33.43 -22.55
N SER A 97 -2.25 33.66 -23.84
CA SER A 97 -2.49 34.97 -24.40
C SER A 97 -3.96 35.25 -24.72
N ALA A 98 -4.59 36.11 -23.93
CA ALA A 98 -5.95 36.59 -24.19
C ALA A 98 -6.10 37.28 -25.57
N ASP A 99 -5.05 37.98 -26.06
CA ASP A 99 -5.05 38.56 -27.38
C ASP A 99 -5.07 37.52 -28.51
N MET A 100 -4.32 36.42 -28.33
CA MET A 100 -4.33 35.32 -29.30
C MET A 100 -5.67 34.59 -29.27
N GLU A 101 -6.24 34.36 -28.10
CA GLU A 101 -7.57 33.78 -27.92
C GLU A 101 -8.63 34.61 -28.64
N LEU A 102 -8.62 35.94 -28.47
CA LEU A 102 -9.51 36.85 -29.16
C LEU A 102 -9.38 36.75 -30.69
N LYS A 103 -8.13 36.64 -31.19
CA LYS A 103 -7.85 36.45 -32.62
C LYS A 103 -8.38 35.11 -33.11
N ASN A 104 -8.19 34.05 -32.30
CA ASN A 104 -8.67 32.72 -32.64
C ASN A 104 -10.20 32.66 -32.73
N ILE A 105 -10.91 33.19 -31.74
CA ILE A 105 -12.38 33.29 -31.75
C ILE A 105 -12.87 34.08 -33.00
N SER A 106 -12.23 35.22 -33.29
CA SER A 106 -12.56 36.02 -34.46
C SER A 106 -12.29 35.27 -35.78
N ALA A 107 -11.22 34.46 -35.81
CA ALA A 107 -10.91 33.64 -36.99
C ALA A 107 -11.93 32.49 -37.19
N MET A 108 -12.46 31.89 -36.12
CA MET A 108 -13.52 30.88 -36.18
C MET A 108 -14.80 31.49 -36.79
N ALA A 109 -15.18 32.69 -36.36
CA ALA A 109 -16.32 33.40 -36.91
C ALA A 109 -16.12 33.77 -38.39
N ALA A 110 -14.90 34.19 -38.76
CA ALA A 110 -14.57 34.51 -40.15
C ALA A 110 -14.51 33.26 -41.08
N ALA A 111 -14.15 32.12 -40.51
CA ALA A 111 -14.12 30.81 -41.22
C ALA A 111 -15.53 30.20 -41.38
N HIS A 112 -16.58 30.80 -40.84
CA HIS A 112 -17.94 30.28 -40.84
C HIS A 112 -18.04 28.86 -40.28
N THR A 113 -17.32 28.58 -39.14
CA THR A 113 -17.45 27.30 -38.45
C THR A 113 -18.87 27.14 -37.93
N ASP A 114 -19.42 25.91 -38.03
CA ASP A 114 -20.78 25.61 -37.58
C ASP A 114 -20.92 25.62 -36.06
N GLY A 115 -19.81 25.47 -35.33
CA GLY A 115 -19.72 25.55 -33.88
C GLY A 115 -18.27 25.53 -33.36
N VAL A 116 -18.07 25.81 -32.10
CA VAL A 116 -16.73 25.91 -31.49
C VAL A 116 -16.66 25.16 -30.14
N ILE A 117 -15.67 24.28 -29.99
CA ILE A 117 -15.22 23.81 -28.67
C ILE A 117 -14.11 24.77 -28.23
N TRP A 118 -14.22 25.30 -27.03
CA TRP A 118 -13.34 26.36 -26.57
C TRP A 118 -12.90 26.14 -25.13
N GLU A 119 -11.58 26.11 -24.91
CA GLU A 119 -10.92 26.17 -23.61
C GLU A 119 -10.44 27.59 -23.38
N PRO A 120 -11.07 28.37 -22.46
CA PRO A 120 -10.67 29.74 -22.16
C PRO A 120 -9.29 29.82 -21.49
N VAL A 121 -8.53 30.85 -21.80
CA VAL A 121 -7.25 31.16 -21.16
C VAL A 121 -7.43 31.52 -19.69
N SER A 122 -8.55 32.14 -19.34
CA SER A 122 -8.90 32.52 -17.96
C SER A 122 -10.42 32.65 -17.81
N SER A 123 -10.90 32.76 -16.57
CA SER A 123 -12.31 33.09 -16.28
C SER A 123 -12.74 34.40 -16.90
N ASP A 124 -11.82 35.37 -16.95
CA ASP A 124 -12.10 36.70 -17.52
C ASP A 124 -12.31 36.63 -19.05
N SER A 125 -11.82 35.58 -19.70
CA SER A 125 -12.02 35.38 -21.14
C SER A 125 -13.44 34.94 -21.51
N LEU A 126 -14.24 34.46 -20.57
CA LEU A 126 -15.59 33.93 -20.84
C LEU A 126 -16.52 34.93 -21.54
N PHE A 127 -16.33 36.25 -21.33
CA PHE A 127 -17.10 37.27 -22.04
C PHE A 127 -16.89 37.25 -23.56
N LEU A 128 -15.79 36.64 -24.05
CA LEU A 128 -15.55 36.51 -25.50
C LEU A 128 -16.58 35.61 -26.19
N GLY A 129 -17.30 34.75 -25.41
CA GLY A 129 -18.42 33.96 -25.90
C GLY A 129 -19.52 34.81 -26.56
N GLU A 130 -19.75 36.09 -26.10
CA GLU A 130 -20.68 37.03 -26.73
C GLU A 130 -20.37 37.28 -28.21
N LYS A 131 -19.11 37.10 -28.65
CA LYS A 131 -18.76 37.27 -30.07
C LYS A 131 -19.26 36.08 -30.91
N LEU A 132 -19.21 34.87 -30.34
CA LEU A 132 -19.76 33.68 -30.97
C LEU A 132 -21.29 33.74 -30.99
N ASP A 133 -21.91 34.24 -29.89
CA ASP A 133 -23.37 34.43 -29.82
C ASP A 133 -23.84 35.44 -30.85
N ARG A 134 -23.16 36.60 -31.01
CA ARG A 134 -23.48 37.60 -32.06
C ARG A 134 -23.29 37.08 -33.47
N ALA A 135 -22.37 36.12 -33.64
CA ALA A 135 -22.17 35.44 -34.95
C ALA A 135 -23.15 34.27 -35.17
N GLY A 136 -23.99 33.94 -34.20
CA GLY A 136 -24.92 32.82 -34.24
C GLY A 136 -24.21 31.45 -34.24
N ILE A 137 -22.99 31.37 -33.69
CA ILE A 137 -22.16 30.15 -33.65
C ILE A 137 -22.32 29.48 -32.29
N PRO A 138 -22.95 28.30 -32.20
CA PRO A 138 -23.02 27.57 -30.94
C PRO A 138 -21.64 27.11 -30.50
N TYR A 139 -21.39 27.11 -29.17
CA TYR A 139 -20.10 26.72 -28.64
C TYR A 139 -20.24 25.88 -27.36
N VAL A 140 -19.22 25.09 -27.06
CA VAL A 140 -19.05 24.33 -25.82
C VAL A 140 -17.77 24.82 -25.16
N VAL A 141 -17.91 25.42 -23.99
CA VAL A 141 -16.77 25.76 -23.14
C VAL A 141 -16.33 24.52 -22.40
N ILE A 142 -15.02 24.24 -22.38
CA ILE A 142 -14.42 23.17 -21.59
C ILE A 142 -13.48 23.78 -20.54
N GLY A 143 -13.44 23.17 -19.36
CA GLY A 143 -12.58 23.62 -18.25
C GLY A 143 -13.35 23.90 -16.96
N PRO A 144 -12.64 24.28 -15.89
CA PRO A 144 -13.20 24.42 -14.54
C PRO A 144 -13.98 25.75 -14.36
N TYR A 145 -14.96 25.98 -15.22
CA TYR A 145 -15.78 27.20 -15.20
C TYR A 145 -17.25 26.85 -14.96
N GLU A 146 -17.99 27.77 -14.36
CA GLU A 146 -19.41 27.57 -14.11
C GLU A 146 -20.18 27.37 -15.43
N GLY A 147 -20.95 26.29 -15.53
CA GLY A 147 -21.71 25.94 -16.72
C GLY A 147 -20.89 25.37 -17.89
N ALA A 148 -19.58 25.23 -17.76
CA ALA A 148 -18.72 24.60 -18.74
C ALA A 148 -18.81 23.06 -18.68
N PHE A 149 -18.49 22.42 -19.80
CA PHE A 149 -18.29 20.97 -19.83
C PHE A 149 -16.93 20.64 -19.22
N HIS A 150 -16.95 20.00 -18.06
CA HIS A 150 -15.80 19.84 -17.20
C HIS A 150 -15.60 18.39 -16.76
N LEU A 151 -14.34 17.96 -16.67
CA LEU A 151 -13.95 16.71 -16.07
C LEU A 151 -13.62 16.96 -14.60
N ASP A 152 -14.45 16.43 -13.72
CA ASP A 152 -14.42 16.68 -12.28
C ASP A 152 -13.17 16.05 -11.63
N PHE A 153 -12.08 16.82 -11.54
CA PHE A 153 -10.85 16.40 -10.89
C PHE A 153 -10.97 16.33 -9.37
N GLU A 154 -11.93 17.03 -8.76
CA GLU A 154 -12.22 16.87 -7.33
C GLU A 154 -12.74 15.44 -7.09
N LYS A 155 -13.68 14.94 -7.91
CA LYS A 155 -14.18 13.58 -7.82
C LYS A 155 -13.08 12.53 -8.09
N ILE A 156 -12.13 12.82 -9.00
CA ILE A 156 -10.99 11.93 -9.27
C ILE A 156 -10.08 11.86 -8.05
N GLY A 157 -9.74 13.00 -7.43
CA GLY A 157 -8.93 13.07 -6.21
C GLY A 157 -9.59 12.37 -5.02
N ASP A 158 -10.90 12.57 -4.87
CA ASP A 158 -11.72 11.88 -3.87
C ASP A 158 -11.69 10.35 -4.07
N THR A 159 -11.86 9.88 -5.31
CA THR A 159 -11.83 8.45 -5.66
C THR A 159 -10.45 7.85 -5.42
N ALA A 160 -9.38 8.51 -5.87
CA ALA A 160 -7.99 8.05 -5.71
C ALA A 160 -7.63 7.90 -4.22
N THR A 161 -7.91 8.93 -3.43
CA THR A 161 -7.67 8.91 -1.99
C THR A 161 -8.53 7.85 -1.30
N GLY A 162 -9.78 7.69 -1.73
CA GLY A 162 -10.70 6.67 -1.21
C GLY A 162 -10.21 5.23 -1.42
N LEU A 163 -9.51 4.93 -2.51
CA LEU A 163 -8.89 3.63 -2.72
C LEU A 163 -7.81 3.34 -1.68
N LEU A 164 -6.97 4.32 -1.35
CA LEU A 164 -5.94 4.19 -0.31
C LEU A 164 -6.57 4.06 1.08
N VAL A 165 -7.61 4.83 1.39
CA VAL A 165 -8.35 4.72 2.65
C VAL A 165 -9.01 3.35 2.79
N LYS A 166 -9.60 2.79 1.74
CA LYS A 166 -10.13 1.40 1.73
C LYS A 166 -9.05 0.37 2.05
N LYS A 167 -7.81 0.61 1.67
CA LYS A 167 -6.63 -0.19 2.05
C LYS A 167 -6.12 0.13 3.46
N ARG A 168 -6.87 0.92 4.26
CA ARG A 168 -6.59 1.31 5.65
C ARG A 168 -5.38 2.25 5.83
N HIS A 169 -5.00 3.00 4.82
CA HIS A 169 -4.01 4.06 4.99
C HIS A 169 -4.66 5.27 5.69
N ALA A 170 -4.04 5.72 6.78
CA ALA A 170 -4.46 6.92 7.52
C ALA A 170 -3.49 8.10 7.32
N SER A 171 -2.25 7.82 6.94
CA SER A 171 -1.23 8.83 6.63
C SER A 171 -0.88 8.72 5.15
N ILE A 172 -1.48 9.59 4.33
CA ILE A 172 -1.38 9.57 2.88
C ILE A 172 -0.72 10.86 2.43
N ALA A 173 0.39 10.79 1.70
CA ALA A 173 1.01 11.94 1.06
C ALA A 173 0.27 12.28 -0.24
N CYS A 174 0.12 13.57 -0.55
CA CYS A 174 -0.44 14.05 -1.81
C CYS A 174 0.63 14.82 -2.58
N VAL A 175 0.90 14.40 -3.81
CA VAL A 175 1.84 15.08 -4.72
C VAL A 175 1.05 15.63 -5.91
N ALA A 176 0.85 16.94 -5.88
CA ALA A 176 0.08 17.67 -6.89
C ALA A 176 0.72 19.03 -7.13
N GLY A 177 0.86 19.41 -8.39
CA GLY A 177 1.37 20.72 -8.79
C GLY A 177 0.40 21.86 -8.49
N ASP A 178 0.71 23.04 -9.01
CA ASP A 178 -0.05 24.27 -8.75
C ASP A 178 -1.02 24.67 -9.88
N ASP A 179 -1.17 23.84 -10.92
CA ASP A 179 -2.15 24.11 -11.98
C ASP A 179 -3.60 23.94 -11.49
N SER A 180 -4.56 24.42 -12.25
CA SER A 180 -5.98 24.43 -11.87
C SER A 180 -6.54 23.04 -11.62
N LEU A 181 -6.18 22.05 -12.44
CA LEU A 181 -6.67 20.68 -12.32
C LEU A 181 -6.02 19.94 -11.13
N ALA A 182 -4.74 20.20 -10.88
CA ALA A 182 -4.05 19.68 -9.70
C ALA A 182 -4.63 20.24 -8.40
N ARG A 183 -5.07 21.51 -8.39
CA ARG A 183 -5.77 22.11 -7.25
C ARG A 183 -7.13 21.47 -7.00
N GLU A 184 -7.90 21.18 -8.03
CA GLU A 184 -9.17 20.44 -7.88
C GLU A 184 -8.94 19.02 -7.35
N PHE A 185 -7.98 18.31 -7.91
CA PHE A 185 -7.58 16.98 -7.43
C PHE A 185 -7.21 17.03 -5.94
N PHE A 186 -6.45 18.04 -5.52
CA PHE A 186 -6.10 18.26 -4.12
C PHE A 186 -7.33 18.54 -3.25
N GLN A 187 -8.34 19.26 -3.74
CA GLN A 187 -9.60 19.45 -2.99
C GLN A 187 -10.31 18.11 -2.75
N GLY A 188 -10.33 17.24 -3.77
CA GLY A 188 -10.88 15.88 -3.63
C GLY A 188 -10.13 15.03 -2.60
N TYR A 189 -8.80 15.09 -2.59
CA TYR A 189 -7.98 14.47 -1.55
C TYR A 189 -8.37 14.97 -0.14
N ARG A 190 -8.46 16.29 0.07
CA ARG A 190 -8.86 16.88 1.36
C ARG A 190 -10.26 16.46 1.78
N LYS A 191 -11.21 16.48 0.85
CA LYS A 191 -12.58 16.10 1.07
C LYS A 191 -12.69 14.66 1.57
N ARG A 192 -12.00 13.72 0.90
CA ARG A 192 -11.99 12.31 1.32
C ARG A 192 -11.43 12.12 2.73
N LEU A 193 -10.32 12.77 3.06
CA LEU A 193 -9.78 12.71 4.41
C LEU A 193 -10.79 13.24 5.45
N PHE A 194 -11.48 14.33 5.15
CA PHE A 194 -12.50 14.89 6.03
C PHE A 194 -13.69 13.94 6.22
N ASP A 195 -14.23 13.38 5.14
CA ASP A 195 -15.37 12.48 5.17
C ASP A 195 -15.07 11.19 5.97
N GLU A 196 -13.84 10.68 5.87
CA GLU A 196 -13.35 9.52 6.60
C GLU A 196 -12.80 9.85 8.01
N LYS A 197 -12.92 11.12 8.45
CA LYS A 197 -12.43 11.61 9.75
C LYS A 197 -10.93 11.39 9.97
N LEU A 198 -10.14 11.40 8.91
CA LEU A 198 -8.69 11.31 8.96
C LEU A 198 -8.08 12.72 9.10
N PRO A 199 -6.97 12.87 9.86
CA PRO A 199 -6.34 14.17 10.05
C PRO A 199 -5.70 14.66 8.75
N PHE A 200 -6.07 15.85 8.30
CA PHE A 200 -5.33 16.54 7.26
C PHE A 200 -4.03 17.13 7.84
N ARG A 201 -2.90 16.87 7.16
CA ARG A 201 -1.57 17.35 7.54
C ARG A 201 -0.94 18.07 6.36
N GLN A 202 -0.65 19.36 6.52
CA GLN A 202 -0.04 20.18 5.47
C GLN A 202 1.36 19.69 5.09
N GLU A 203 2.09 19.09 6.03
CA GLU A 203 3.41 18.49 5.81
C GLU A 203 3.40 17.25 4.92
N LEU A 204 2.23 16.74 4.58
CA LEU A 204 2.05 15.61 3.64
C LEU A 204 1.63 16.06 2.24
N VAL A 205 1.67 17.35 1.94
CA VAL A 205 1.34 17.91 0.63
C VAL A 205 2.61 18.43 -0.04
N PHE A 206 2.90 17.93 -1.23
CA PHE A 206 4.13 18.21 -1.95
C PHE A 206 3.84 18.64 -3.38
N PRO A 207 4.58 19.61 -3.93
CA PRO A 207 4.38 20.08 -5.30
C PRO A 207 4.89 19.08 -6.35
N ASP A 208 5.92 18.29 -6.03
CA ASP A 208 6.60 17.36 -6.92
C ASP A 208 7.21 16.18 -6.17
N ALA A 209 7.67 15.17 -6.92
CA ALA A 209 8.31 13.99 -6.37
C ALA A 209 9.64 14.26 -5.65
N GLY A 210 10.38 15.28 -6.07
CA GLY A 210 11.67 15.63 -5.47
C GLY A 210 11.53 16.23 -4.07
N SER A 211 10.39 16.86 -3.79
CA SER A 211 10.06 17.43 -2.50
C SER A 211 9.55 16.39 -1.48
N LEU A 212 9.07 15.24 -1.96
CA LEU A 212 8.57 14.15 -1.10
C LEU A 212 9.75 13.39 -0.46
N PRO A 213 9.95 13.44 0.89
CA PRO A 213 11.11 12.85 1.53
C PRO A 213 10.99 11.32 1.58
N VAL A 214 11.88 10.59 0.90
CA VAL A 214 11.90 9.11 0.94
C VAL A 214 12.14 8.59 2.37
N SER A 215 12.88 9.31 3.20
CA SER A 215 13.06 9.00 4.63
C SER A 215 11.76 8.99 5.43
N GLY A 216 10.71 9.64 4.93
CA GLY A 216 9.37 9.63 5.51
C GLY A 216 8.75 8.24 5.57
N ILE A 217 9.15 7.33 4.67
CA ILE A 217 8.72 5.93 4.66
C ILE A 217 9.23 5.22 5.92
N LEU A 218 10.53 5.32 6.21
CA LEU A 218 11.16 4.71 7.40
C LEU A 218 10.60 5.26 8.71
N ASN A 219 10.36 6.56 8.75
CA ASN A 219 9.90 7.25 9.95
C ASN A 219 8.38 7.10 10.17
N GLY A 220 7.67 6.41 9.27
CA GLY A 220 6.22 6.26 9.33
C GLY A 220 5.46 7.58 9.17
N LEU A 221 6.06 8.59 8.49
CA LEU A 221 5.42 9.87 8.24
C LEU A 221 4.19 9.70 7.35
N PHE A 222 4.30 8.84 6.34
CA PHE A 222 3.22 8.40 5.46
C PHE A 222 3.39 6.92 5.10
N THR A 223 2.27 6.25 4.82
CA THR A 223 2.21 4.83 4.43
C THR A 223 1.72 4.65 3.00
N ALA A 224 1.21 5.72 2.40
CA ALA A 224 0.82 5.76 1.00
C ALA A 224 1.08 7.14 0.42
N ALA A 225 1.21 7.21 -0.91
CA ALA A 225 1.29 8.46 -1.63
C ALA A 225 0.38 8.42 -2.87
N VAL A 226 -0.38 9.51 -3.08
CA VAL A 226 -1.19 9.72 -4.28
C VAL A 226 -0.59 10.83 -5.13
N PHE A 227 -0.43 10.57 -6.42
CA PHE A 227 0.20 11.48 -7.37
C PHE A 227 -0.81 11.94 -8.43
N PHE A 228 -0.87 13.23 -8.67
CA PHE A 228 -1.60 13.78 -9.78
C PHE A 228 -0.96 13.42 -11.13
N SER A 229 0.37 13.37 -11.20
CA SER A 229 1.13 13.09 -12.42
C SER A 229 1.78 11.71 -12.40
N GLN A 230 1.57 10.92 -13.47
CA GLN A 230 2.22 9.61 -13.65
C GLN A 230 3.74 9.74 -13.75
N ALA A 231 4.24 10.79 -14.37
CA ALA A 231 5.68 11.03 -14.49
C ALA A 231 6.34 11.28 -13.12
N GLU A 232 5.69 12.03 -12.24
CA GLU A 232 6.18 12.27 -10.87
C GLU A 232 6.10 10.99 -10.03
N ALA A 233 5.03 10.20 -10.16
CA ALA A 233 4.93 8.91 -9.49
C ALA A 233 6.05 7.94 -9.91
N LEU A 234 6.38 7.90 -11.20
CA LEU A 234 7.47 7.06 -11.73
C LEU A 234 8.83 7.48 -11.17
N LYS A 235 9.14 8.79 -11.17
CA LYS A 235 10.38 9.31 -10.58
C LYS A 235 10.53 8.90 -9.11
N PHE A 236 9.45 9.03 -8.34
CA PHE A 236 9.47 8.65 -6.94
C PHE A 236 9.62 7.13 -6.76
N TYR A 237 8.89 6.34 -7.55
CA TYR A 237 8.99 4.88 -7.56
C TYR A 237 10.45 4.42 -7.81
N GLU A 238 11.09 4.96 -8.85
CA GLU A 238 12.50 4.64 -9.16
C GLU A 238 13.44 5.05 -8.03
N THR A 239 13.24 6.24 -7.45
CA THR A 239 14.05 6.73 -6.33
C THR A 239 13.91 5.83 -5.10
N ALA A 240 12.69 5.44 -4.74
CA ALA A 240 12.43 4.54 -3.62
C ALA A 240 13.05 3.15 -3.85
N ARG A 241 12.89 2.58 -5.05
CA ARG A 241 13.48 1.28 -5.43
C ARG A 241 15.01 1.30 -5.40
N ASN A 242 15.63 2.38 -5.87
CA ASN A 242 17.08 2.54 -5.82
C ASN A 242 17.63 2.60 -4.38
N LEU A 243 16.81 3.05 -3.44
CA LEU A 243 17.10 3.04 -2.01
C LEU A 243 16.62 1.74 -1.31
N GLN A 244 16.29 0.70 -2.09
CA GLN A 244 15.90 -0.63 -1.63
C GLN A 244 14.59 -0.67 -0.82
N TYR A 245 13.68 0.30 -1.03
CA TYR A 245 12.32 0.16 -0.52
C TYR A 245 11.52 -0.80 -1.39
N GLU A 246 10.74 -1.64 -0.73
CA GLU A 246 9.80 -2.55 -1.38
C GLU A 246 8.45 -1.86 -1.57
N ILE A 247 7.97 -1.81 -2.81
CA ILE A 247 6.67 -1.26 -3.17
C ILE A 247 5.87 -2.42 -3.80
N PRO A 248 4.72 -2.76 -3.23
CA PRO A 248 3.86 -1.99 -2.30
C PRO A 248 4.07 -2.22 -0.79
N GLU A 249 5.01 -3.07 -0.36
CA GLU A 249 5.13 -3.55 1.02
C GLU A 249 5.45 -2.41 2.01
N ASP A 250 6.40 -1.55 1.68
CA ASP A 250 6.79 -0.42 2.53
C ASP A 250 5.93 0.81 2.31
N LEU A 251 5.41 0.99 1.07
CA LEU A 251 4.64 2.15 0.66
C LEU A 251 3.68 1.83 -0.47
N SER A 252 2.42 2.19 -0.33
CA SER A 252 1.47 2.17 -1.45
C SER A 252 1.62 3.42 -2.32
N LEU A 253 1.65 3.25 -3.65
CA LEU A 253 1.67 4.32 -4.64
C LEU A 253 0.45 4.25 -5.55
N LEU A 254 -0.23 5.38 -5.73
CA LEU A 254 -1.33 5.53 -6.68
C LEU A 254 -1.14 6.80 -7.49
N THR A 255 -1.38 6.74 -8.79
CA THR A 255 -1.28 7.90 -9.66
C THR A 255 -2.47 8.02 -10.60
N LEU A 256 -2.56 9.14 -11.31
CA LEU A 256 -3.46 9.30 -12.44
C LEU A 256 -2.75 8.92 -13.74
N ARG A 257 -3.47 8.33 -14.66
CA ARG A 257 -3.00 7.98 -15.99
C ARG A 257 -3.81 8.79 -17.03
N ASP A 258 -3.16 9.76 -17.62
CA ASP A 258 -3.71 10.61 -18.67
C ASP A 258 -3.44 10.08 -20.10
N GLY A 259 -2.55 9.07 -20.18
CA GLY A 259 -2.10 8.48 -21.43
C GLY A 259 -1.14 9.34 -22.26
N SER A 260 -0.65 10.43 -21.71
CA SER A 260 0.34 11.31 -22.36
C SER A 260 1.77 10.85 -22.17
N SER A 261 2.06 10.18 -21.08
CA SER A 261 3.41 9.79 -20.66
C SER A 261 3.65 8.29 -20.84
N GLY A 262 4.40 7.89 -21.88
CA GLY A 262 5.10 6.60 -21.92
C GLY A 262 4.27 5.31 -22.04
N GLY A 263 2.95 5.36 -22.18
CA GLY A 263 2.11 4.18 -22.27
C GLY A 263 1.62 3.62 -20.92
N ASP A 264 0.99 2.44 -20.98
CA ASP A 264 0.56 1.71 -19.78
C ASP A 264 1.78 1.18 -19.01
N LEU A 265 1.87 1.56 -17.74
CA LEU A 265 2.85 1.02 -16.78
C LEU A 265 2.13 -0.01 -15.89
N PRO A 266 2.10 -1.31 -16.27
CA PRO A 266 1.31 -2.30 -15.55
C PRO A 266 1.81 -2.57 -14.13
N PHE A 267 3.06 -2.19 -13.83
CA PHE A 267 3.66 -2.30 -12.51
C PHE A 267 3.33 -1.13 -11.58
N LEU A 268 2.66 -0.07 -12.07
CA LEU A 268 2.30 1.11 -11.29
C LEU A 268 0.77 1.25 -11.27
N SER A 269 0.19 1.21 -10.08
CA SER A 269 -1.25 1.39 -9.89
C SER A 269 -1.69 2.79 -10.30
N SER A 270 -2.66 2.88 -11.20
CA SER A 270 -3.12 4.15 -11.72
C SER A 270 -4.62 4.16 -12.02
N LEU A 271 -5.27 5.30 -11.76
CA LEU A 271 -6.62 5.59 -12.21
C LEU A 271 -6.58 6.17 -13.62
N ALA A 272 -7.35 5.58 -14.52
CA ALA A 272 -7.48 6.11 -15.86
C ALA A 272 -8.34 7.39 -15.86
N VAL A 273 -7.77 8.49 -16.34
CA VAL A 273 -8.52 9.72 -16.62
C VAL A 273 -9.16 9.59 -18.01
N PRO A 274 -10.49 9.68 -18.13
CA PRO A 274 -11.20 9.32 -19.37
C PRO A 274 -11.19 10.45 -20.42
N PHE A 275 -10.01 10.97 -20.79
CA PHE A 275 -9.87 12.04 -21.79
C PHE A 275 -10.45 11.68 -23.16
N ASP A 276 -10.36 10.40 -23.56
CA ASP A 276 -10.94 9.95 -24.81
C ASP A 276 -12.47 10.06 -24.81
N ALA A 277 -13.11 9.61 -23.72
CA ALA A 277 -14.57 9.72 -23.56
C ALA A 277 -15.01 11.19 -23.42
N PHE A 278 -14.23 12.00 -22.69
CA PHE A 278 -14.48 13.41 -22.50
C PHE A 278 -14.44 14.19 -23.82
N GLY A 279 -13.41 13.96 -24.65
CA GLY A 279 -13.29 14.63 -25.94
C GLY A 279 -14.37 14.22 -26.93
N SER A 280 -14.67 12.90 -27.00
CA SER A 280 -15.80 12.43 -27.83
C SER A 280 -17.12 13.06 -27.38
N GLN A 281 -17.35 13.17 -26.08
CA GLN A 281 -18.55 13.78 -25.54
C GLN A 281 -18.63 15.29 -25.82
N ALA A 282 -17.51 16.01 -25.73
CA ALA A 282 -17.45 17.44 -26.07
C ALA A 282 -17.86 17.68 -27.53
N ALA A 283 -17.36 16.84 -28.47
CA ALA A 283 -17.75 16.90 -29.86
C ALA A 283 -19.24 16.60 -30.06
N ARG A 284 -19.78 15.57 -29.42
CA ARG A 284 -21.23 15.25 -29.47
C ARG A 284 -22.09 16.38 -28.91
N LEU A 285 -21.71 16.97 -27.79
CA LEU A 285 -22.40 18.12 -27.20
C LEU A 285 -22.44 19.31 -28.16
N LEU A 286 -21.32 19.59 -28.86
CA LEU A 286 -21.29 20.65 -29.84
C LEU A 286 -22.21 20.34 -31.03
N VAL A 287 -22.15 19.12 -31.59
CA VAL A 287 -23.02 18.73 -32.68
C VAL A 287 -24.49 18.76 -32.27
N ALA A 288 -24.82 18.30 -31.07
CA ALA A 288 -26.17 18.38 -30.52
C ALA A 288 -26.70 19.83 -30.45
N ARG A 289 -25.83 20.81 -30.12
CA ARG A 289 -26.17 22.25 -30.17
C ARG A 289 -26.33 22.77 -31.57
N ILE A 290 -25.43 22.39 -32.51
CA ILE A 290 -25.48 22.76 -33.90
C ILE A 290 -26.76 22.22 -34.56
N GLU A 291 -27.09 20.96 -34.30
CA GLU A 291 -28.19 20.24 -34.94
C GLU A 291 -29.50 20.32 -34.14
N LYS A 292 -29.47 20.95 -32.97
CA LYS A 292 -30.63 21.16 -32.08
C LYS A 292 -31.30 19.83 -31.69
N TRP A 293 -30.51 18.89 -31.19
CA TRP A 293 -31.04 17.59 -30.73
C TRP A 293 -32.03 17.78 -29.58
N GLU A 294 -33.07 16.96 -29.55
CA GLU A 294 -34.10 17.02 -28.48
C GLU A 294 -33.53 16.66 -27.09
N ARG A 295 -32.53 15.76 -27.07
CA ARG A 295 -31.85 15.36 -25.81
C ARG A 295 -30.37 15.65 -25.93
N MET A 296 -29.83 16.32 -24.90
CA MET A 296 -28.38 16.50 -24.77
C MET A 296 -27.75 15.19 -24.30
N PRO A 297 -26.59 14.82 -24.85
CA PRO A 297 -25.85 13.66 -24.39
C PRO A 297 -25.39 13.82 -22.94
N GLU A 298 -25.66 12.82 -22.10
CA GLU A 298 -25.18 12.79 -20.70
C GLU A 298 -23.76 12.26 -20.63
N PHE A 299 -23.00 12.74 -19.64
CA PHE A 299 -21.63 12.31 -19.39
C PHE A 299 -21.44 11.96 -17.91
N SER A 300 -21.23 10.69 -17.63
CA SER A 300 -20.94 10.17 -16.29
C SER A 300 -19.74 9.22 -16.39
N PRO A 301 -18.51 9.75 -16.32
CA PRO A 301 -17.32 8.94 -16.50
C PRO A 301 -17.01 8.11 -15.27
N ASP A 302 -16.50 6.89 -15.50
CA ASP A 302 -15.84 6.05 -14.53
C ASP A 302 -14.33 6.27 -14.55
N PHE A 303 -13.67 6.02 -13.41
CA PHE A 303 -12.23 6.13 -13.25
C PHE A 303 -11.65 4.75 -12.89
N PRO A 304 -11.51 3.84 -13.88
CA PRO A 304 -11.07 2.48 -13.61
C PRO A 304 -9.60 2.45 -13.14
N LEU A 305 -9.35 1.63 -12.11
CA LEU A 305 -8.02 1.27 -11.68
C LEU A 305 -7.45 0.22 -12.66
N ASN A 306 -6.21 0.39 -13.13
CA ASN A 306 -5.58 -0.55 -14.06
C ASN A 306 -5.17 -1.87 -13.37
N ALA A 307 -4.51 -1.77 -12.22
CA ALA A 307 -4.02 -2.88 -11.42
C ALA A 307 -3.75 -2.40 -9.99
N GLU A 308 -3.64 -3.33 -9.06
CA GLU A 308 -3.25 -3.05 -7.67
C GLU A 308 -1.75 -3.34 -7.39
N ALA A 309 -0.90 -3.27 -8.42
CA ALA A 309 0.50 -3.68 -8.35
C ALA A 309 1.34 -2.92 -7.31
N THR A 310 0.99 -1.65 -7.03
CA THR A 310 1.64 -0.82 -6.02
C THR A 310 0.72 -0.46 -4.85
N LEU A 311 -0.33 -1.26 -4.58
CA LEU A 311 -1.27 -1.04 -3.50
C LEU A 311 -1.31 -2.21 -2.54
N SER A 312 -1.04 -1.96 -1.26
CA SER A 312 -1.17 -2.92 -0.17
C SER A 312 -1.85 -2.29 1.04
N VAL A 313 -2.01 -3.00 2.13
CA VAL A 313 -2.33 -2.40 3.42
C VAL A 313 -1.04 -1.86 4.07
N PRO A 314 -1.10 -0.83 4.93
CA PRO A 314 0.08 -0.32 5.62
C PRO A 314 0.90 -1.43 6.28
N ARG A 315 2.23 -1.34 6.21
CA ARG A 315 3.16 -2.33 6.77
C ARG A 315 2.86 -2.67 8.23
N ASP A 316 2.50 -1.67 9.03
CA ASP A 316 2.16 -1.89 10.45
C ASP A 316 0.86 -2.70 10.65
N LEU A 317 -0.08 -2.64 9.71
CA LEU A 317 -1.30 -3.46 9.74
C LEU A 317 -1.10 -4.87 9.16
N GLN A 318 -0.04 -5.11 8.39
CA GLN A 318 0.36 -6.45 7.95
C GLN A 318 0.96 -7.23 9.12
N LYS A 319 1.63 -6.55 10.05
CA LYS A 319 2.15 -7.15 11.26
C LYS A 319 1.03 -7.54 12.20
N LYS A 320 1.03 -8.80 12.59
CA LYS A 320 0.07 -9.34 13.55
C LYS A 320 0.63 -9.22 14.97
N ARG A 321 -0.22 -8.91 15.95
CA ARG A 321 0.18 -8.86 17.35
C ARG A 321 0.13 -10.24 17.97
N VAL A 322 1.25 -10.69 18.55
CA VAL A 322 1.41 -11.97 19.23
C VAL A 322 1.77 -11.68 20.70
N ILE A 323 0.98 -12.22 21.61
CA ILE A 323 1.23 -12.12 23.05
C ILE A 323 2.02 -13.33 23.49
N SER A 324 3.08 -13.14 24.24
CA SER A 324 3.82 -14.21 24.92
C SER A 324 3.64 -14.06 26.43
N ILE A 325 3.21 -15.15 27.10
CA ILE A 325 2.93 -15.16 28.54
C ILE A 325 3.78 -16.22 29.21
N GLY A 326 4.68 -15.80 30.14
CA GLY A 326 5.56 -16.76 30.78
C GLY A 326 6.75 -16.15 31.51
N SER A 327 7.86 -16.90 31.54
CA SER A 327 9.08 -16.53 32.23
C SER A 327 9.89 -15.49 31.47
N VAL A 328 10.39 -14.47 32.20
CA VAL A 328 11.36 -13.49 31.72
C VAL A 328 12.55 -13.48 32.71
N ASN A 329 13.73 -13.80 32.24
CA ASN A 329 14.92 -14.09 33.06
C ASN A 329 16.17 -13.42 32.52
N MET A 330 17.27 -13.49 33.32
CA MET A 330 18.65 -13.41 32.83
C MET A 330 19.24 -14.82 32.82
N ASP A 331 19.68 -15.30 31.69
CA ASP A 331 20.32 -16.59 31.53
C ASP A 331 21.82 -16.43 31.71
N ASN A 332 22.43 -17.17 32.66
CA ASN A 332 23.87 -17.18 32.86
C ASN A 332 24.46 -18.46 32.30
N TYR A 333 25.39 -18.31 31.38
CA TYR A 333 26.16 -19.38 30.78
C TYR A 333 27.50 -19.48 31.46
N LEU A 334 27.82 -20.66 32.00
CA LEU A 334 29.09 -20.96 32.62
C LEU A 334 29.74 -22.16 31.93
N ALA A 335 30.92 -21.99 31.38
CA ALA A 335 31.67 -23.07 30.76
C ALA A 335 32.56 -23.77 31.79
N PHE A 336 32.50 -25.11 31.81
CA PHE A 336 33.32 -25.95 32.65
C PHE A 336 33.91 -27.12 31.84
N ASP A 337 35.15 -27.49 32.18
CA ASP A 337 35.79 -28.69 31.59
C ASP A 337 35.11 -29.99 32.11
N ALA A 338 34.61 -29.98 33.33
CA ALA A 338 33.85 -31.07 33.92
C ALA A 338 32.77 -30.54 34.87
N LEU A 339 31.60 -31.19 34.88
CA LEU A 339 30.53 -30.86 35.84
C LEU A 339 31.01 -31.14 37.28
N PRO A 340 30.69 -30.23 38.22
CA PRO A 340 31.05 -30.40 39.63
C PRO A 340 30.37 -31.64 40.25
N HIS A 341 31.14 -32.47 40.90
CA HIS A 341 30.62 -33.52 41.78
C HIS A 341 30.33 -32.98 43.15
N SER A 342 29.44 -33.63 43.90
CA SER A 342 29.11 -33.25 45.26
C SER A 342 30.37 -33.07 46.11
N GLY A 343 30.51 -31.90 46.75
CA GLY A 343 31.64 -31.54 47.63
C GLY A 343 32.89 -31.00 46.92
N ARG A 344 32.88 -30.78 45.58
CA ARG A 344 34.00 -30.16 44.87
C ARG A 344 33.63 -28.78 44.34
N THR A 345 34.52 -27.81 44.47
CA THR A 345 34.46 -26.51 43.83
C THR A 345 35.09 -26.59 42.44
N VAL A 346 34.42 -26.08 41.44
CA VAL A 346 34.93 -25.98 40.07
C VAL A 346 34.90 -24.51 39.65
N THR A 347 35.95 -24.05 39.00
CA THR A 347 36.05 -22.71 38.47
C THR A 347 35.56 -22.71 37.02
N SER A 348 34.69 -21.77 36.68
CA SER A 348 34.27 -21.55 35.29
C SER A 348 35.41 -21.01 34.45
N SER A 349 35.64 -21.57 33.28
CA SER A 349 36.63 -21.08 32.32
C SER A 349 36.14 -19.85 31.54
N ASP A 350 34.83 -19.71 31.38
CA ASP A 350 34.16 -18.58 30.70
C ASP A 350 32.75 -18.38 31.25
N SER A 351 32.25 -17.13 31.20
CA SER A 351 30.91 -16.80 31.62
C SER A 351 30.29 -15.73 30.73
N ALA A 352 29.03 -15.93 30.33
CA ALA A 352 28.26 -14.94 29.60
C ALA A 352 26.84 -14.84 30.20
N THR A 353 26.24 -13.66 30.11
CA THR A 353 24.90 -13.41 30.61
C THR A 353 24.06 -12.76 29.52
N TYR A 354 22.88 -13.31 29.25
CA TYR A 354 21.97 -12.81 28.22
C TYR A 354 20.55 -12.62 28.78
N PRO A 355 19.80 -11.60 28.33
CA PRO A 355 18.37 -11.56 28.52
C PRO A 355 17.72 -12.81 27.92
N GLY A 356 16.81 -13.45 28.67
CA GLY A 356 16.21 -14.69 28.26
C GLY A 356 14.89 -14.98 28.98
N GLY A 357 14.56 -16.27 29.07
CA GLY A 357 13.25 -16.73 29.49
C GLY A 357 12.33 -16.94 28.31
N LYS A 358 11.51 -18.01 28.35
CA LYS A 358 10.71 -18.43 27.18
C LYS A 358 9.76 -17.34 26.66
N CYS A 359 9.19 -16.51 27.55
CA CYS A 359 8.33 -15.40 27.17
C CYS A 359 9.10 -14.40 26.29
N LEU A 360 10.21 -13.87 26.80
CA LEU A 360 11.03 -12.91 26.07
C LEU A 360 11.62 -13.51 24.79
N ASN A 361 12.15 -14.74 24.85
CA ASN A 361 12.73 -15.39 23.68
C ASN A 361 11.73 -15.52 22.53
N GLN A 362 10.51 -15.95 22.84
CA GLN A 362 9.46 -16.12 21.83
C GLN A 362 8.96 -14.76 21.31
N ALA A 363 8.82 -13.74 22.14
CA ALA A 363 8.44 -12.41 21.66
C ALA A 363 9.52 -11.76 20.79
N VAL A 364 10.81 -11.93 21.14
CA VAL A 364 11.94 -11.48 20.31
C VAL A 364 11.94 -12.21 18.96
N GLY A 365 11.76 -13.53 18.98
CA GLY A 365 11.70 -14.33 17.76
C GLY A 365 10.56 -13.89 16.84
N VAL A 366 9.37 -13.68 17.38
CA VAL A 366 8.20 -13.15 16.66
C VAL A 366 8.48 -11.76 16.08
N ALA A 367 9.11 -10.86 16.85
CA ALA A 367 9.43 -9.50 16.40
C ALA A 367 10.46 -9.52 15.26
N ARG A 368 11.51 -10.34 15.36
CA ARG A 368 12.52 -10.51 14.29
C ARG A 368 11.94 -11.12 13.01
N LEU A 369 10.89 -11.93 13.15
CA LEU A 369 10.17 -12.52 12.02
C LEU A 369 9.03 -11.63 11.49
N GLY A 370 9.01 -10.34 11.86
CA GLY A 370 8.19 -9.34 11.22
C GLY A 370 6.80 -9.11 11.82
N HIS A 371 6.52 -9.61 13.02
CA HIS A 371 5.27 -9.38 13.76
C HIS A 371 5.48 -8.50 14.99
N HIS A 372 4.41 -8.09 15.67
CA HIS A 372 4.48 -7.34 16.93
C HIS A 372 4.47 -8.30 18.12
N GLY A 373 5.60 -8.43 18.81
CA GLY A 373 5.69 -9.17 20.07
C GLY A 373 5.18 -8.34 21.25
N SER A 374 4.46 -8.98 22.16
CA SER A 374 4.04 -8.39 23.43
C SER A 374 4.33 -9.37 24.56
N ASP A 375 4.95 -8.90 25.64
CA ASP A 375 5.29 -9.72 26.81
C ASP A 375 4.35 -9.48 27.98
N ILE A 376 3.82 -10.58 28.54
CA ILE A 376 3.14 -10.58 29.85
C ILE A 376 3.93 -11.45 30.80
N GLY A 377 4.51 -10.83 31.82
CA GLY A 377 5.41 -11.49 32.72
C GLY A 377 5.81 -10.63 33.93
N ARG A 378 6.76 -11.11 34.70
CA ARG A 378 7.34 -10.35 35.81
C ARG A 378 8.85 -10.19 35.63
N VAL A 379 9.32 -8.96 35.84
CA VAL A 379 10.72 -8.55 35.75
C VAL A 379 11.16 -8.04 37.12
N GLY A 380 12.36 -8.38 37.60
CA GLY A 380 12.90 -7.87 38.87
C GLY A 380 13.13 -6.35 38.85
N GLY A 381 13.49 -5.78 40.01
CA GLY A 381 13.86 -4.36 40.15
C GLY A 381 15.37 -4.18 40.36
N ASP A 382 16.21 -4.90 39.63
CA ASP A 382 17.66 -4.90 39.75
C ASP A 382 18.35 -4.51 38.43
N ALA A 383 19.67 -4.40 38.41
CA ALA A 383 20.46 -4.03 37.23
C ALA A 383 20.24 -4.98 36.05
N ASP A 384 19.89 -6.24 36.29
CA ASP A 384 19.57 -7.21 35.25
C ASP A 384 18.29 -6.81 34.49
N SER A 385 17.37 -6.13 35.18
CA SER A 385 16.13 -5.62 34.56
C SER A 385 16.38 -4.59 33.48
N ASP A 386 17.40 -3.75 33.65
CA ASP A 386 17.77 -2.73 32.66
C ASP A 386 18.20 -3.38 31.34
N SER A 387 18.97 -4.47 31.42
CA SER A 387 19.40 -5.25 30.25
C SER A 387 18.21 -5.89 29.52
N ILE A 388 17.22 -6.39 30.26
CA ILE A 388 15.98 -6.97 29.69
C ILE A 388 15.16 -5.87 29.00
N TYR A 389 14.93 -4.74 29.68
CA TYR A 389 14.20 -3.63 29.07
C TYR A 389 14.94 -3.04 27.88
N GLN A 390 16.29 -3.09 27.85
CA GLN A 390 17.05 -2.71 26.67
C GLN A 390 16.79 -3.67 25.51
N ALA A 391 16.85 -4.98 25.71
CA ALA A 391 16.55 -5.97 24.68
C ALA A 391 15.12 -5.84 24.14
N ILE A 392 14.16 -5.55 25.01
CA ILE A 392 12.75 -5.29 24.66
C ILE A 392 12.64 -4.05 23.76
N ARG A 393 13.33 -2.94 24.12
CA ARG A 393 13.34 -1.72 23.31
C ARG A 393 13.99 -1.93 21.96
N ASP A 394 15.14 -2.62 21.92
CA ASP A 394 15.89 -2.88 20.68
C ASP A 394 15.07 -3.71 19.69
N CYS A 395 14.24 -4.63 20.20
CA CYS A 395 13.34 -5.45 19.39
C CYS A 395 11.92 -4.86 19.22
N ARG A 396 11.66 -3.64 19.77
CA ARG A 396 10.34 -2.97 19.73
C ARG A 396 9.19 -3.84 20.23
N ILE A 397 9.43 -4.58 21.32
CA ILE A 397 8.41 -5.43 21.95
C ILE A 397 7.55 -4.58 22.88
N ASP A 398 6.24 -4.82 22.89
CA ASP A 398 5.32 -4.19 23.83
C ASP A 398 5.49 -4.79 25.23
N SER A 399 5.99 -4.00 26.15
CA SER A 399 6.22 -4.36 27.56
C SER A 399 5.09 -3.95 28.50
N SER A 400 3.95 -3.49 27.99
CA SER A 400 2.82 -3.01 28.81
C SER A 400 2.25 -4.06 29.78
N GLY A 401 2.46 -5.34 29.47
CA GLY A 401 2.12 -6.49 30.31
C GLY A 401 3.17 -6.90 31.33
N LEU A 402 4.37 -6.28 31.33
CA LEU A 402 5.40 -6.60 32.30
C LEU A 402 5.16 -5.88 33.63
N ARG A 403 5.35 -6.61 34.73
CA ARG A 403 5.24 -6.09 36.11
C ARG A 403 6.58 -6.16 36.82
N THR A 404 6.90 -5.12 37.57
CA THR A 404 8.12 -5.01 38.38
C THR A 404 7.74 -4.95 39.86
N PRO A 405 7.58 -6.08 40.55
CA PRO A 405 7.40 -6.06 41.99
C PRO A 405 8.75 -5.82 42.64
N GLY A 406 8.76 -5.11 43.75
CA GLY A 406 9.95 -4.60 44.47
C GLY A 406 10.88 -5.65 45.12
N GLN A 407 10.93 -6.89 44.63
CA GLN A 407 11.79 -7.95 45.15
C GLN A 407 12.86 -8.40 44.13
N LYS A 408 14.04 -8.82 44.67
CA LYS A 408 15.18 -9.31 43.86
C LYS A 408 14.83 -10.58 43.07
N ARG A 409 15.33 -10.68 41.85
CA ARG A 409 15.25 -11.84 40.97
C ARG A 409 16.12 -13.00 41.42
N ALA A 410 15.72 -14.18 40.97
CA ALA A 410 16.64 -15.31 40.89
C ALA A 410 17.24 -15.39 39.47
N ARG A 411 18.49 -15.79 39.42
CA ARG A 411 19.25 -16.00 38.19
C ARG A 411 19.27 -17.50 37.88
N PRO A 412 18.69 -18.00 36.76
CA PRO A 412 18.94 -19.37 36.35
C PRO A 412 20.41 -19.51 35.93
N ILE A 413 21.00 -20.64 36.25
CA ILE A 413 22.37 -20.98 35.88
C ILE A 413 22.30 -22.16 34.93
N SER A 414 22.79 -21.97 33.70
CA SER A 414 22.96 -23.04 32.73
C SER A 414 24.39 -23.56 32.78
N LEU A 415 24.56 -24.87 32.98
CA LEU A 415 25.86 -25.52 33.02
C LEU A 415 26.09 -26.29 31.71
N SER A 416 27.23 -26.08 31.05
CA SER A 416 27.62 -26.85 29.86
C SER A 416 28.92 -27.60 30.07
N ARG A 417 29.04 -28.78 29.46
CA ARG A 417 30.26 -29.56 29.37
C ARG A 417 30.58 -29.82 27.90
N ASN A 418 31.73 -29.38 27.41
CA ASN A 418 32.18 -29.55 26.04
C ASN A 418 31.15 -29.11 24.98
N GLY A 419 30.43 -28.03 25.22
CA GLY A 419 29.39 -27.51 24.32
C GLY A 419 28.05 -28.22 24.40
N GLU A 420 27.88 -29.27 25.21
CA GLU A 420 26.57 -29.86 25.47
C GLU A 420 25.93 -29.28 26.73
N PRO A 421 24.77 -28.57 26.62
CA PRO A 421 24.08 -28.05 27.77
C PRO A 421 23.46 -29.18 28.60
N ARG A 422 23.86 -29.32 29.83
CA ARG A 422 23.19 -30.13 30.84
C ARG A 422 22.75 -29.24 31.98
N SER A 423 21.46 -28.93 32.06
CA SER A 423 20.89 -28.07 33.07
C SER A 423 20.62 -28.80 34.38
N PRO A 424 21.17 -28.34 35.51
CA PRO A 424 20.36 -28.15 36.69
C PRO A 424 19.97 -26.68 36.75
N SER A 425 18.77 -26.34 36.27
CA SER A 425 18.24 -24.98 36.38
C SER A 425 17.75 -24.78 37.82
N PHE A 426 18.49 -24.01 38.61
CA PHE A 426 17.95 -23.48 39.88
C PHE A 426 17.11 -22.26 39.57
N ARG A 427 15.78 -22.43 39.50
CA ARG A 427 14.84 -21.35 39.21
C ARG A 427 14.21 -20.85 40.50
N ARG A 428 14.45 -19.59 40.83
CA ARG A 428 13.60 -18.83 41.76
C ARG A 428 13.02 -17.67 40.94
N GLN A 429 11.93 -17.94 40.23
CA GLN A 429 11.18 -16.92 39.48
C GLN A 429 10.23 -16.20 40.41
N GLN A 430 9.98 -14.93 40.14
CA GLN A 430 8.80 -14.28 40.72
C GLN A 430 7.58 -14.79 39.94
N PRO A 431 6.62 -15.43 40.63
CA PRO A 431 5.48 -16.03 39.93
C PRO A 431 4.60 -14.96 39.33
N VAL A 432 4.28 -15.12 38.03
CA VAL A 432 3.22 -14.37 37.37
C VAL A 432 1.91 -14.72 38.06
N CYS A 433 1.15 -13.72 38.51
CA CYS A 433 -0.15 -13.94 39.16
C CYS A 433 -1.31 -13.80 38.14
N PRO A 434 -2.45 -14.45 38.37
CA PRO A 434 -3.65 -14.26 37.53
C PRO A 434 -4.01 -12.78 37.35
N GLY A 435 -3.90 -11.95 38.37
CA GLY A 435 -4.14 -10.51 38.32
C GLY A 435 -3.27 -9.71 37.35
N ASP A 436 -2.09 -10.23 36.99
CA ASP A 436 -1.22 -9.59 36.00
C ASP A 436 -1.77 -9.76 34.56
N ILE A 437 -2.64 -10.75 34.36
CA ILE A 437 -3.15 -11.21 33.06
C ILE A 437 -4.56 -10.70 32.77
N THR A 438 -5.33 -10.32 33.79
CA THR A 438 -6.77 -10.00 33.66
C THR A 438 -7.07 -8.65 33.00
N ALA A 439 -6.08 -7.83 32.69
CA ALA A 439 -6.30 -6.55 32.03
C ALA A 439 -6.67 -6.77 30.55
N GLU A 440 -7.93 -6.51 30.19
CA GLU A 440 -8.51 -6.74 28.85
C GLU A 440 -7.67 -6.09 27.73
N ARG A 441 -7.16 -4.87 27.95
CA ARG A 441 -6.30 -4.15 27.00
C ARG A 441 -5.04 -4.93 26.56
N LEU A 442 -4.60 -5.94 27.34
CA LEU A 442 -3.43 -6.75 27.01
C LEU A 442 -3.71 -7.69 25.83
N PHE A 443 -4.98 -8.07 25.63
CA PHE A 443 -5.42 -9.01 24.60
C PHE A 443 -6.02 -8.33 23.36
N ASP A 444 -6.33 -7.04 23.48
CA ASP A 444 -6.96 -6.28 22.40
C ASP A 444 -6.07 -6.20 21.15
N GLY A 445 -6.66 -6.45 19.98
CA GLY A 445 -5.96 -6.44 18.69
C GLY A 445 -4.91 -7.55 18.49
N ALA A 446 -4.78 -8.51 19.42
CA ALA A 446 -3.90 -9.65 19.24
C ALA A 446 -4.53 -10.74 18.33
N CYS A 447 -3.68 -11.56 17.72
CA CYS A 447 -4.11 -12.69 16.87
C CYS A 447 -3.73 -14.05 17.46
N CYS A 448 -2.68 -14.07 18.29
CA CYS A 448 -2.15 -15.30 18.88
C CYS A 448 -1.64 -15.05 20.30
N CYS A 449 -1.74 -16.08 21.13
CA CYS A 449 -1.24 -16.12 22.51
C CYS A 449 -0.34 -17.34 22.68
N LEU A 450 0.95 -17.09 22.97
CA LEU A 450 1.95 -18.10 23.32
C LEU A 450 1.96 -18.25 24.84
N ILE A 451 1.76 -19.44 25.34
CA ILE A 451 1.62 -19.75 26.76
C ILE A 451 2.67 -20.81 27.15
N GLN A 452 3.40 -20.56 28.22
CA GLN A 452 4.36 -21.53 28.76
C GLN A 452 3.97 -21.94 30.17
N THR A 453 4.31 -23.18 30.56
CA THR A 453 3.99 -23.73 31.88
C THR A 453 5.09 -23.48 32.93
N GLU A 454 6.02 -22.57 32.69
CA GLU A 454 7.05 -22.16 33.67
C GLU A 454 6.55 -21.15 34.69
N ILE A 455 5.28 -20.83 34.65
CA ILE A 455 4.55 -19.97 35.56
C ILE A 455 3.51 -20.78 36.34
N PRO A 456 2.94 -20.27 37.44
CA PRO A 456 1.92 -20.98 38.21
C PRO A 456 0.74 -21.41 37.31
N MET A 457 0.23 -22.62 37.53
CA MET A 457 -0.84 -23.20 36.72
C MET A 457 -2.11 -22.34 36.69
N GLU A 458 -2.43 -21.62 37.79
CA GLU A 458 -3.55 -20.68 37.79
C GLU A 458 -3.38 -19.53 36.79
N ALA A 459 -2.13 -19.05 36.63
CA ALA A 459 -1.83 -18.03 35.61
C ALA A 459 -1.91 -18.61 34.19
N VAL A 460 -1.48 -19.87 33.99
CA VAL A 460 -1.61 -20.60 32.70
C VAL A 460 -3.09 -20.74 32.33
N LEU A 461 -3.94 -21.19 33.25
CA LEU A 461 -5.39 -21.33 33.05
C LEU A 461 -6.05 -19.99 32.73
N THR A 462 -5.71 -18.94 33.48
CA THR A 462 -6.21 -17.58 33.24
C THR A 462 -5.80 -17.09 31.85
N SER A 463 -4.55 -17.31 31.45
CA SER A 463 -4.02 -16.92 30.12
C SER A 463 -4.81 -17.59 29.00
N ALA A 464 -4.99 -18.92 29.10
CA ALA A 464 -5.70 -19.68 28.09
C ALA A 464 -7.18 -19.29 28.00
N SER A 465 -7.83 -19.07 29.14
CA SER A 465 -9.23 -18.61 29.20
C SER A 465 -9.41 -17.22 28.59
N MET A 466 -8.53 -16.26 28.94
CA MET A 466 -8.54 -14.92 28.35
C MET A 466 -8.31 -14.96 26.85
N ALA A 467 -7.27 -15.67 26.39
CA ALA A 467 -6.98 -15.78 24.96
C ALA A 467 -8.17 -16.36 24.20
N LYS A 468 -8.84 -17.39 24.73
CA LYS A 468 -10.03 -17.98 24.13
C LYS A 468 -11.21 -16.99 24.07
N ARG A 469 -11.45 -16.24 25.16
CA ARG A 469 -12.50 -15.20 25.21
C ARG A 469 -12.31 -14.14 24.12
N TYR A 470 -11.05 -13.80 23.79
CA TYR A 470 -10.70 -12.84 22.73
C TYR A 470 -10.56 -13.49 21.35
N GLY A 471 -10.84 -14.78 21.20
CA GLY A 471 -10.78 -15.49 19.92
C GLY A 471 -9.37 -15.67 19.36
N LEU A 472 -8.34 -15.62 20.22
CA LEU A 472 -6.95 -15.75 19.81
C LEU A 472 -6.61 -17.21 19.52
N MET A 473 -5.70 -17.44 18.57
CA MET A 473 -5.02 -18.73 18.44
C MET A 473 -4.13 -18.97 19.66
N THR A 474 -4.30 -20.10 20.34
CA THR A 474 -3.55 -20.44 21.54
C THR A 474 -2.50 -21.50 21.26
N VAL A 475 -1.24 -21.21 21.59
CA VAL A 475 -0.12 -22.12 21.43
C VAL A 475 0.53 -22.38 22.78
N LEU A 476 0.54 -23.63 23.24
CA LEU A 476 1.10 -24.04 24.52
C LEU A 476 2.46 -24.71 24.33
N LYS A 477 3.46 -24.17 25.02
CA LYS A 477 4.75 -24.85 25.25
C LYS A 477 4.77 -25.42 26.68
N PRO A 478 4.51 -26.73 26.83
CA PRO A 478 4.70 -27.34 28.14
C PRO A 478 6.19 -27.42 28.49
N SER A 479 6.53 -27.18 29.75
CA SER A 479 7.89 -27.21 30.27
C SER A 479 7.85 -27.73 31.69
N SER A 480 8.57 -28.79 31.97
CA SER A 480 8.78 -29.34 33.32
C SER A 480 7.53 -29.36 34.21
N CYS A 481 6.38 -29.73 33.65
CA CYS A 481 5.11 -29.84 34.38
C CYS A 481 4.57 -31.26 34.30
N GLY A 482 3.73 -31.62 35.27
CA GLY A 482 2.99 -32.89 35.27
C GLY A 482 1.78 -32.87 34.34
N PRO A 483 0.80 -33.75 34.55
CA PRO A 483 -0.42 -33.79 33.75
C PRO A 483 -1.12 -32.44 33.70
N LEU A 484 -1.59 -32.09 32.50
CA LEU A 484 -2.29 -30.81 32.29
C LEU A 484 -3.77 -30.94 32.68
N PRO A 485 -4.38 -29.90 33.32
CA PRO A 485 -5.81 -29.89 33.61
C PRO A 485 -6.66 -29.93 32.35
N GLU A 486 -7.78 -30.65 32.36
CA GLU A 486 -8.72 -30.70 31.23
C GLU A 486 -9.23 -29.33 30.80
N GLU A 487 -9.44 -28.43 31.77
CA GLU A 487 -9.87 -27.06 31.51
C GLU A 487 -8.86 -26.31 30.65
N LEU A 488 -7.55 -26.53 30.86
CA LEU A 488 -6.51 -25.97 30.01
C LEU A 488 -6.57 -26.55 28.60
N LEU A 489 -6.65 -27.89 28.47
CA LEU A 489 -6.62 -28.59 27.18
C LEU A 489 -7.73 -28.12 26.23
N LYS A 490 -8.92 -27.80 26.75
CA LYS A 490 -10.07 -27.29 25.98
C LYS A 490 -9.84 -25.88 25.40
N ASN A 491 -8.89 -25.13 25.96
CA ASN A 491 -8.59 -23.76 25.56
C ASN A 491 -7.32 -23.65 24.72
N ILE A 492 -6.69 -24.77 24.33
CA ILE A 492 -5.45 -24.78 23.54
C ILE A 492 -5.73 -25.27 22.13
N ASP A 493 -5.30 -24.47 21.14
CA ASP A 493 -5.39 -24.87 19.74
C ASP A 493 -4.19 -25.72 19.33
N VAL A 494 -2.97 -25.33 19.70
CA VAL A 494 -1.74 -26.02 19.34
C VAL A 494 -0.88 -26.29 20.58
N ALA A 495 -0.48 -27.53 20.81
CA ALA A 495 0.51 -27.88 21.83
C ALA A 495 1.83 -28.32 21.19
N VAL A 496 2.96 -27.81 21.70
CA VAL A 496 4.30 -28.07 21.14
C VAL A 496 5.23 -28.67 22.22
N PRO A 497 4.98 -29.90 22.68
CA PRO A 497 5.90 -30.62 23.56
C PRO A 497 7.07 -31.22 22.78
N ASN A 498 8.20 -31.43 23.47
CA ASN A 498 9.18 -32.46 23.05
C ASN A 498 8.74 -33.85 23.53
N ALA A 499 9.47 -34.90 23.15
CA ALA A 499 9.11 -36.30 23.51
C ALA A 499 9.08 -36.54 25.03
N GLU A 500 9.98 -35.90 25.78
CA GLU A 500 10.06 -36.01 27.25
C GLU A 500 8.88 -35.25 27.89
N GLU A 501 8.65 -34.00 27.49
CA GLU A 501 7.53 -33.18 27.96
C GLU A 501 6.18 -33.86 27.66
N LEU A 502 6.02 -34.45 26.45
CA LEU A 502 4.83 -35.25 26.11
C LEU A 502 4.61 -36.38 27.11
N SER A 503 5.68 -37.03 27.55
CA SER A 503 5.60 -38.14 28.52
C SER A 503 5.26 -37.63 29.93
N MET A 504 5.66 -36.45 30.29
CA MET A 504 5.31 -35.79 31.56
C MET A 504 3.84 -35.33 31.61
N ILE A 505 3.38 -34.67 30.56
CA ILE A 505 2.00 -34.12 30.51
C ILE A 505 0.95 -35.20 30.23
N CYS A 506 1.38 -36.34 29.63
CA CYS A 506 0.54 -37.49 29.31
C CYS A 506 1.19 -38.77 29.83
N PRO A 507 1.18 -39.00 31.16
CA PRO A 507 1.85 -40.15 31.78
C PRO A 507 1.23 -41.47 31.36
N GLY A 508 1.96 -42.57 31.59
CA GLY A 508 1.55 -43.92 31.28
C GLY A 508 2.21 -44.48 30.01
N ARG A 509 1.97 -45.78 29.77
CA ARG A 509 2.51 -46.50 28.58
C ARG A 509 1.82 -45.99 27.31
N GLY A 510 2.55 -45.99 26.23
CA GLY A 510 2.04 -45.63 24.90
C GLY A 510 3.10 -44.94 24.02
N SER A 511 2.94 -45.10 22.73
CA SER A 511 3.73 -44.43 21.69
C SER A 511 3.46 -42.92 21.68
N ILE A 512 4.31 -42.13 21.03
CA ILE A 512 4.11 -40.69 20.77
C ILE A 512 2.74 -40.47 20.15
N LYS A 513 2.35 -41.28 19.17
CA LYS A 513 1.05 -41.18 18.49
C LYS A 513 -0.13 -41.39 19.45
N GLU A 514 -0.08 -42.39 20.31
CA GLU A 514 -1.15 -42.66 21.27
C GLU A 514 -1.28 -41.58 22.33
N LYS A 515 -0.14 -41.04 22.80
CA LYS A 515 -0.13 -39.91 23.75
C LYS A 515 -0.68 -38.64 23.10
N ALA A 516 -0.30 -38.31 21.86
CA ALA A 516 -0.84 -37.20 21.11
C ALA A 516 -2.36 -37.37 20.88
N ALA A 517 -2.83 -38.54 20.51
CA ALA A 517 -4.26 -38.85 20.32
C ALA A 517 -5.07 -38.61 21.60
N ARG A 518 -4.53 -38.91 22.78
CA ARG A 518 -5.16 -38.61 24.08
C ARG A 518 -5.30 -37.11 24.30
N LEU A 519 -4.28 -36.29 24.01
CA LEU A 519 -4.36 -34.86 24.11
C LEU A 519 -5.40 -34.25 23.14
N LEU A 520 -5.44 -34.76 21.91
CA LEU A 520 -6.45 -34.35 20.90
C LEU A 520 -7.88 -34.68 21.36
N SER A 521 -8.10 -35.85 22.01
CA SER A 521 -9.42 -36.25 22.52
C SER A 521 -9.92 -35.38 23.68
N HIS A 522 -9.03 -34.64 24.37
CA HIS A 522 -9.36 -33.71 25.44
C HIS A 522 -9.54 -32.26 24.99
N GLY A 523 -9.44 -31.98 23.67
CA GLY A 523 -9.83 -30.68 23.11
C GLY A 523 -8.74 -29.91 22.37
N ILE A 524 -7.47 -30.29 22.46
CA ILE A 524 -6.39 -29.70 21.65
C ILE A 524 -6.66 -30.01 20.17
N LYS A 525 -6.47 -29.02 19.28
CA LYS A 525 -6.72 -29.20 17.84
C LYS A 525 -5.52 -29.81 17.12
N THR A 526 -4.29 -29.44 17.52
CA THR A 526 -3.05 -29.92 16.89
C THR A 526 -1.98 -30.15 17.96
N VAL A 527 -1.29 -31.29 17.89
CA VAL A 527 -0.14 -31.61 18.75
C VAL A 527 1.09 -31.73 17.86
N ILE A 528 2.12 -30.93 18.11
CA ILE A 528 3.40 -30.97 17.41
C ILE A 528 4.46 -31.49 18.38
N VAL A 529 4.98 -32.66 18.13
CA VAL A 529 5.99 -33.29 19.00
C VAL A 529 7.37 -33.11 18.38
N THR A 530 8.22 -32.29 18.99
CA THR A 530 9.58 -32.04 18.52
C THR A 530 10.54 -33.13 19.00
N LEU A 531 11.45 -33.58 18.11
CA LEU A 531 12.38 -34.68 18.32
C LEU A 531 13.85 -34.26 18.15
N GLY A 532 14.15 -32.95 18.26
CA GLY A 532 15.50 -32.41 18.00
C GLY A 532 15.95 -32.74 16.58
N ALA A 533 17.10 -33.39 16.42
CA ALA A 533 17.59 -33.80 15.11
C ALA A 533 16.68 -34.80 14.35
N GLY A 534 15.69 -35.41 15.01
CA GLY A 534 14.65 -36.21 14.39
C GLY A 534 13.49 -35.44 13.80
N GLY A 535 13.54 -34.10 13.80
CA GLY A 535 12.46 -33.24 13.26
C GLY A 535 11.25 -33.14 14.18
N CYS A 536 10.05 -33.19 13.63
CA CYS A 536 8.83 -33.16 14.43
C CYS A 536 7.69 -33.99 13.80
N TRP A 537 6.79 -34.48 14.65
CA TRP A 537 5.52 -35.06 14.24
C TRP A 537 4.39 -34.07 14.48
N ILE A 538 3.54 -33.88 13.49
CA ILE A 538 2.32 -33.09 13.54
C ILE A 538 1.14 -34.09 13.62
N PHE A 539 0.33 -33.97 14.68
CA PHE A 539 -0.88 -34.78 14.85
C PHE A 539 -2.10 -33.86 14.88
N GLY A 540 -3.00 -34.06 13.95
CA GLY A 540 -4.34 -33.51 13.93
C GLY A 540 -5.39 -34.58 14.21
N LYS A 541 -6.68 -34.21 14.16
CA LYS A 541 -7.79 -35.12 14.50
C LYS A 541 -7.78 -36.41 13.62
N GLU A 542 -7.46 -36.27 12.34
CA GLU A 542 -7.46 -37.37 11.35
C GLU A 542 -6.13 -37.45 10.57
N THR A 543 -5.17 -36.63 10.89
CA THR A 543 -3.93 -36.46 10.13
C THR A 543 -2.71 -36.69 11.01
N ALA A 544 -1.67 -37.30 10.45
CA ALA A 544 -0.35 -37.34 11.05
C ALA A 544 0.69 -37.15 9.94
N CYS A 545 1.62 -36.20 10.15
CA CYS A 545 2.68 -35.88 9.20
C CYS A 545 4.01 -35.76 9.96
N HIS A 546 5.09 -36.24 9.37
CA HIS A 546 6.44 -36.05 9.89
C HIS A 546 7.16 -34.98 9.06
N VAL A 547 7.81 -34.06 9.72
CA VAL A 547 8.67 -33.05 9.12
C VAL A 547 10.10 -33.27 9.60
N GLU A 548 11.02 -33.46 8.67
CA GLU A 548 12.44 -33.69 8.96
C GLU A 548 13.09 -32.42 9.53
N ALA A 549 14.12 -32.61 10.37
CA ALA A 549 14.92 -31.52 10.88
C ALA A 549 15.73 -30.86 9.74
N ALA A 550 15.94 -29.55 9.82
CA ALA A 550 16.91 -28.88 8.99
C ALA A 550 18.34 -29.26 9.43
N ASP A 551 19.23 -29.48 8.46
CA ASP A 551 20.62 -29.93 8.72
C ASP A 551 21.50 -28.72 9.07
N PHE A 552 21.74 -28.52 10.37
CA PHE A 552 22.63 -27.49 10.90
C PHE A 552 23.58 -28.07 11.94
N ARG A 553 24.82 -27.62 11.91
CA ARG A 553 25.80 -28.01 12.94
C ARG A 553 25.51 -27.29 14.25
N SER A 554 25.20 -28.08 15.29
CA SER A 554 24.89 -27.54 16.61
C SER A 554 26.13 -27.06 17.37
N VAL A 555 26.01 -25.88 17.97
CA VAL A 555 26.94 -25.27 18.94
C VAL A 555 26.25 -25.23 20.31
N ASP A 556 24.99 -24.77 20.37
CA ASP A 556 24.20 -24.64 21.60
C ASP A 556 22.73 -24.94 21.26
N ASN A 557 22.15 -25.95 21.88
CA ASN A 557 20.75 -26.33 21.64
C ASN A 557 19.74 -25.53 22.47
N THR A 558 20.22 -24.61 23.31
CA THR A 558 19.37 -23.77 24.17
C THR A 558 18.54 -22.82 23.29
N GLY A 559 17.22 -22.76 23.53
CA GLY A 559 16.32 -21.85 22.79
C GLY A 559 15.82 -22.36 21.44
N ALA A 560 16.26 -23.53 20.94
CA ALA A 560 15.78 -24.12 19.70
C ALA A 560 14.24 -24.23 19.66
N ALA A 561 13.62 -24.61 20.78
CA ALA A 561 12.16 -24.70 20.89
C ALA A 561 11.48 -23.31 20.82
N ASP A 562 12.11 -22.26 21.37
CA ASP A 562 11.59 -20.90 21.31
C ASP A 562 11.67 -20.34 19.89
N ALA A 563 12.79 -20.57 19.18
CA ALA A 563 12.95 -20.26 17.78
C ALA A 563 11.93 -20.99 16.89
N PHE A 564 11.73 -22.30 17.16
CA PHE A 564 10.73 -23.11 16.45
C PHE A 564 9.32 -22.55 16.61
N ILE A 565 8.89 -22.26 17.85
CA ILE A 565 7.54 -21.75 18.13
C ILE A 565 7.34 -20.36 17.54
N SER A 566 8.33 -19.49 17.66
CA SER A 566 8.27 -18.14 17.08
C SER A 566 8.07 -18.20 15.56
N ALA A 567 8.83 -19.03 14.87
CA ALA A 567 8.72 -19.19 13.43
C ALA A 567 7.43 -19.90 13.02
N LEU A 568 7.05 -20.97 13.72
CA LEU A 568 5.78 -21.66 13.50
C LEU A 568 4.61 -20.69 13.51
N VAL A 569 4.49 -19.89 14.57
CA VAL A 569 3.39 -18.93 14.71
C VAL A 569 3.49 -17.82 13.69
N SER A 570 4.67 -17.26 13.45
CA SER A 570 4.85 -16.20 12.48
C SER A 570 4.41 -16.61 11.07
N TYR A 571 4.80 -17.80 10.62
CA TYR A 571 4.45 -18.26 9.28
C TYR A 571 3.00 -18.78 9.18
N LEU A 572 2.40 -19.30 10.26
CA LEU A 572 0.94 -19.53 10.31
C LEU A 572 0.17 -18.23 10.16
N LEU A 573 0.62 -17.12 10.78
CA LEU A 573 0.00 -15.80 10.67
C LEU A 573 0.22 -15.15 9.30
N TYR A 574 1.27 -15.53 8.57
CA TYR A 574 1.46 -15.20 7.15
C TYR A 574 0.60 -16.05 6.20
N GLY A 575 -0.15 -17.05 6.73
CA GLY A 575 -1.08 -17.87 5.97
C GLY A 575 -0.49 -19.15 5.38
N PHE A 576 0.72 -19.55 5.78
CA PHE A 576 1.29 -20.84 5.39
C PHE A 576 0.51 -22.00 6.02
N SER A 577 0.58 -23.18 5.38
CA SER A 577 0.02 -24.40 5.95
C SER A 577 0.77 -24.82 7.23
N MET A 578 0.14 -25.64 8.07
CA MET A 578 0.77 -26.16 9.29
C MET A 578 2.07 -26.91 8.98
N GLU A 579 2.09 -27.74 7.93
CA GLU A 579 3.27 -28.48 7.50
C GLU A 579 4.39 -27.55 7.02
N ALA A 580 4.07 -26.60 6.14
CA ALA A 580 5.03 -25.60 5.65
C ALA A 580 5.60 -24.76 6.80
N SER A 581 4.74 -24.31 7.72
CA SER A 581 5.16 -23.55 8.90
C SER A 581 6.08 -24.36 9.82
N CYS A 582 5.82 -25.65 10.03
CA CYS A 582 6.71 -26.52 10.79
C CYS A 582 8.06 -26.74 10.10
N ARG A 583 8.10 -26.83 8.78
CA ARG A 583 9.34 -26.97 8.01
C ARG A 583 10.19 -25.69 8.12
N ILE A 584 9.57 -24.53 7.99
CA ILE A 584 10.22 -23.22 8.17
C ILE A 584 10.69 -23.06 9.63
N ALA A 585 9.86 -23.47 10.59
CA ALA A 585 10.21 -23.47 12.02
C ALA A 585 11.42 -24.35 12.33
N SER A 586 11.54 -25.50 11.66
CA SER A 586 12.73 -26.36 11.75
C SER A 586 14.00 -25.66 11.26
N CYS A 587 13.93 -24.88 10.17
CA CYS A 587 15.05 -24.08 9.70
C CYS A 587 15.42 -22.97 10.72
N ALA A 588 14.44 -22.24 11.26
CA ALA A 588 14.68 -21.23 12.29
C ALA A 588 15.31 -21.78 13.55
N ALA A 589 14.86 -22.97 14.01
CA ALA A 589 15.50 -23.70 15.09
C ALA A 589 16.92 -24.13 14.72
N GLY A 590 17.16 -24.55 13.48
CA GLY A 590 18.49 -24.85 12.95
C GLY A 590 19.44 -23.65 13.06
N PHE A 591 19.01 -22.47 12.66
CA PHE A 591 19.80 -21.23 12.84
C PHE A 591 20.13 -20.98 14.31
N SER A 592 19.16 -21.11 15.20
CA SER A 592 19.34 -20.80 16.63
C SER A 592 20.38 -21.67 17.33
N ILE A 593 20.60 -22.90 16.86
CA ILE A 593 21.59 -23.80 17.47
C ILE A 593 23.02 -23.57 16.98
N THR A 594 23.26 -22.69 16.00
CA THR A 594 24.59 -22.43 15.45
C THR A 594 25.42 -21.45 16.28
N ARG A 595 24.83 -20.81 17.28
CA ARG A 595 25.46 -19.75 18.11
C ARG A 595 25.12 -19.98 19.59
N GLN A 596 25.98 -19.43 20.46
CA GLN A 596 25.74 -19.42 21.89
C GLN A 596 24.75 -18.32 22.29
N GLY A 597 23.88 -18.62 23.25
CA GLY A 597 22.86 -17.69 23.76
C GLY A 597 21.59 -17.69 22.92
N VAL A 598 20.42 -17.57 23.56
CA VAL A 598 19.13 -17.72 22.86
C VAL A 598 18.80 -16.47 22.05
N THR A 599 18.65 -15.32 22.70
CA THR A 599 18.25 -14.08 22.02
C THR A 599 19.17 -13.66 20.88
N PRO A 600 20.52 -13.72 21.03
CA PRO A 600 21.42 -13.38 19.91
C PRO A 600 21.32 -14.35 18.72
N ALA A 601 20.94 -15.62 18.97
CA ALA A 601 20.91 -16.67 17.97
C ALA A 601 19.60 -16.74 17.15
N LEU A 602 18.56 -16.04 17.59
CA LEU A 602 17.29 -16.00 16.86
C LEU A 602 17.47 -15.30 15.50
N VAL A 603 17.06 -15.98 14.45
CA VAL A 603 17.16 -15.51 13.06
C VAL A 603 16.12 -14.42 12.78
N ASP A 604 16.48 -13.44 11.94
CA ASP A 604 15.55 -12.45 11.39
C ASP A 604 14.86 -12.99 10.12
N LYS A 605 13.78 -12.31 9.72
CA LYS A 605 12.94 -12.70 8.59
C LYS A 605 13.74 -12.77 7.29
N ASP A 606 14.52 -11.74 6.99
CA ASP A 606 15.21 -11.61 5.71
C ASP A 606 16.26 -12.72 5.54
N THR A 607 17.05 -12.99 6.58
CA THR A 607 18.04 -14.08 6.61
C THR A 607 17.35 -15.45 6.43
N LEU A 608 16.23 -15.66 7.13
CA LEU A 608 15.50 -16.93 7.04
C LEU A 608 14.87 -17.11 5.65
N GLU A 609 14.23 -16.11 5.10
CA GLU A 609 13.59 -16.15 3.78
C GLU A 609 14.63 -16.35 2.66
N GLN A 610 15.78 -15.65 2.73
CA GLN A 610 16.89 -15.87 1.79
C GLN A 610 17.39 -17.32 1.81
N TYR A 611 17.51 -17.92 2.99
CA TYR A 611 17.89 -19.32 3.12
C TYR A 611 16.83 -20.26 2.52
N LEU A 612 15.54 -19.96 2.76
CA LEU A 612 14.42 -20.74 2.23
C LEU A 612 14.33 -20.65 0.71
N GLU A 613 14.55 -19.49 0.12
CA GLU A 613 14.60 -19.30 -1.34
C GLU A 613 15.69 -20.16 -2.00
N GLN A 614 16.84 -20.26 -1.36
CA GLN A 614 17.97 -21.05 -1.87
C GLN A 614 17.78 -22.56 -1.70
N ASN A 615 17.22 -23.01 -0.57
CA ASN A 615 17.19 -24.43 -0.20
C ASN A 615 15.80 -25.06 -0.34
N TYR A 616 14.71 -24.26 -0.23
CA TYR A 616 13.31 -24.72 -0.25
C TYR A 616 12.40 -23.82 -1.09
N PRO A 617 12.73 -23.55 -2.38
CA PRO A 617 12.00 -22.56 -3.19
C PRO A 617 10.51 -22.90 -3.39
N SER A 618 10.12 -24.17 -3.24
CA SER A 618 8.72 -24.58 -3.31
C SER A 618 7.86 -24.07 -2.15
N LEU A 619 8.45 -23.87 -0.97
CA LEU A 619 7.72 -23.34 0.19
C LEU A 619 7.32 -21.89 -0.01
N ILE A 620 8.21 -21.07 -0.57
CA ILE A 620 7.94 -19.65 -0.83
C ILE A 620 6.84 -19.50 -1.90
N LYS A 621 6.90 -20.28 -2.98
CA LYS A 621 5.89 -20.27 -4.06
C LYS A 621 4.49 -20.69 -3.60
N GLU A 622 4.36 -21.46 -2.52
CA GLU A 622 3.05 -21.84 -1.94
C GLU A 622 2.35 -20.61 -1.30
N ALA A 623 3.11 -19.70 -0.70
CA ALA A 623 2.58 -18.45 -0.13
C ALA A 623 2.03 -17.52 -1.21
N ASP A 624 2.74 -17.35 -2.32
CA ASP A 624 2.32 -16.47 -3.41
C ASP A 624 1.01 -16.94 -4.07
N ARG A 625 0.83 -18.24 -4.25
CA ARG A 625 -0.41 -18.82 -4.80
C ARG A 625 -1.64 -18.62 -3.92
N LYS A 626 -1.48 -18.37 -2.62
CA LYS A 626 -2.60 -18.11 -1.69
C LYS A 626 -2.93 -16.62 -1.56
N LYS A 627 -2.00 -15.73 -1.91
CA LYS A 627 -2.26 -14.28 -2.00
C LYS A 627 -3.14 -13.94 -3.21
N ASP A 628 -3.12 -14.78 -4.25
CA ASP A 628 -3.90 -14.62 -5.50
C ASP A 628 -5.32 -15.23 -5.44
N ARG A 629 -5.73 -15.79 -4.30
CA ARG A 629 -7.08 -16.31 -4.02
C ARG A 629 -7.76 -15.56 -2.88
#